data_4418ffb1003189f58f61e16e0b18011c
#
_entry.id   4418ffb1003189f58f61e16e0b18011c
#
_cell.length_a   1.000
_cell.length_b   1.000
_cell.length_c   1.000
_cell.angle_alpha   90.00
_cell.angle_beta   90.00
_cell.angle_gamma   90.00
#
_symmetry.space_group_name_H-M   'P 1'
#
loop_
_entity.id
_entity.type
_entity.pdbx_description
1 polymer ?
#
loop_
_entity_poly.entity_id
_entity_poly.type
_entity_poly.pdbx_seq_one_letter_code
_entity_poly.pdbx_strand_id
1 'polypeptide(L)'
;ALLGLERDELDKRLGKARRYSRYKASPLLRQLNAEEYASLSSELWRYPGLSVRTKPVRENVHGIASQIVGEYREVDREDMNRDARYRLGDYKGKSGIEGQLETELRGTPGIRHHLVDVRNNVRNTLTELDSMPSSGADVTLTIDATLQRYAEQLMKGKRGAVVAIEPATGEILAFVSAPSYDGNLLTGTSRGASYDSLAKHPWKPLYNRAVRGTYRPGSIFKMVQGLIAMEQGVISPRTHIVCNRDIIGCHGAHTQDDLRRAVVHSCNPYFYETMRRMVNQRPELDKFDNARLGLGWWTERIKDFG
;
A
#
# COMPACT_ATOMS: atom_id res chain seq x y z
N ALA A 1 22.89 -2.00 -30.40
CA ALA A 1 22.02 -2.63 -31.38
C ALA A 1 21.28 -3.85 -30.82
N LEU A 2 22.00 -4.86 -30.24
CA LEU A 2 21.39 -6.13 -29.73
C LEU A 2 20.33 -5.93 -28.63
N LEU A 3 20.45 -4.87 -27.85
CA LEU A 3 19.57 -4.59 -26.69
C LEU A 3 18.85 -3.24 -26.81
N GLY A 4 18.76 -2.69 -28.02
CA GLY A 4 18.09 -1.40 -28.27
C GLY A 4 18.72 -0.19 -27.55
N LEU A 5 19.94 -0.34 -26.98
CA LEU A 5 20.59 0.74 -26.27
C LEU A 5 21.37 1.63 -27.22
N GLU A 6 21.20 2.93 -27.05
CA GLU A 6 22.05 3.94 -27.67
C GLU A 6 23.46 3.90 -27.08
N ARG A 7 24.46 4.21 -27.91
CA ARG A 7 25.87 4.17 -27.52
C ARG A 7 26.16 5.05 -26.31
N ASP A 8 25.61 6.25 -26.27
CA ASP A 8 25.82 7.20 -25.18
C ASP A 8 25.29 6.67 -23.83
N GLU A 9 24.16 5.96 -23.85
CA GLU A 9 23.60 5.35 -22.66
C GLU A 9 24.46 4.18 -22.18
N LEU A 10 24.98 3.37 -23.10
CA LEU A 10 25.91 2.29 -22.77
C LEU A 10 27.19 2.84 -22.14
N ASP A 11 27.76 3.91 -22.71
CA ASP A 11 28.99 4.55 -22.21
C ASP A 11 28.78 5.16 -20.82
N LYS A 12 27.62 5.76 -20.56
CA LYS A 12 27.23 6.24 -19.22
C LYS A 12 27.15 5.08 -18.19
N ARG A 13 26.56 3.96 -18.57
CA ARG A 13 26.46 2.77 -17.70
C ARG A 13 27.81 2.15 -17.42
N LEU A 14 28.64 2.00 -18.44
CA LEU A 14 30.03 1.54 -18.29
C LEU A 14 30.84 2.47 -17.40
N GLY A 15 30.68 3.78 -17.54
CA GLY A 15 31.31 4.76 -16.68
C GLY A 15 30.87 4.66 -15.21
N LYS A 16 29.61 4.37 -14.94
CA LYS A 16 29.09 4.08 -13.58
C LYS A 16 29.69 2.80 -13.02
N ALA A 17 29.70 1.71 -13.81
CA ALA A 17 30.27 0.43 -13.43
C ALA A 17 31.74 0.54 -13.05
N ARG A 18 32.57 1.23 -13.88
CA ARG A 18 33.99 1.46 -13.63
C ARG A 18 34.26 2.30 -12.38
N ARG A 19 33.39 3.29 -12.08
CA ARG A 19 33.48 4.09 -10.85
C ARG A 19 33.15 3.30 -9.60
N TYR A 20 32.25 2.30 -9.72
CA TYR A 20 31.92 1.44 -8.58
C TYR A 20 33.10 0.54 -8.20
N SER A 21 33.62 -0.21 -9.17
CA SER A 21 34.81 -1.05 -8.96
C SER A 21 35.41 -1.49 -10.29
N ARG A 22 36.75 -1.57 -10.33
CA ARG A 22 37.48 -2.18 -11.46
C ARG A 22 37.63 -3.69 -11.32
N TYR A 23 37.41 -4.22 -10.12
CA TYR A 23 37.69 -5.62 -9.75
C TYR A 23 36.43 -6.43 -9.46
N LYS A 24 35.30 -5.78 -9.20
CA LYS A 24 34.04 -6.44 -8.91
C LYS A 24 33.10 -6.33 -10.10
N ALA A 25 32.41 -7.41 -10.43
CA ALA A 25 31.35 -7.40 -11.43
C ALA A 25 30.28 -6.37 -11.03
N SER A 26 29.91 -5.52 -11.95
CA SER A 26 28.90 -4.49 -11.76
C SER A 26 27.76 -4.69 -12.77
N PRO A 27 26.49 -4.57 -12.34
CA PRO A 27 25.36 -4.71 -13.24
C PRO A 27 25.37 -3.59 -14.30
N LEU A 28 25.47 -3.98 -15.56
CA LEU A 28 25.37 -3.09 -16.71
C LEU A 28 23.94 -2.93 -17.18
N LEU A 29 23.23 -4.04 -17.24
CA LEU A 29 21.82 -4.17 -17.55
C LEU A 29 21.15 -5.03 -16.49
N ARG A 30 19.86 -4.83 -16.32
CA ARG A 30 19.08 -5.52 -15.31
C ARG A 30 17.78 -6.02 -15.90
N GLN A 31 17.34 -7.19 -15.45
CA GLN A 31 16.05 -7.78 -15.81
C GLN A 31 15.81 -7.82 -17.32
N LEU A 32 16.70 -8.49 -18.03
CA LEU A 32 16.50 -8.81 -19.44
C LEU A 32 15.27 -9.70 -19.56
N ASN A 33 14.40 -9.41 -20.53
CA ASN A 33 13.34 -10.33 -20.90
C ASN A 33 13.91 -11.55 -21.65
N ALA A 34 13.06 -12.55 -21.91
CA ALA A 34 13.51 -13.79 -22.54
C ALA A 34 14.14 -13.60 -23.93
N GLU A 35 13.62 -12.68 -24.74
CA GLU A 35 14.13 -12.36 -26.07
C GLU A 35 15.47 -11.62 -26.00
N GLU A 36 15.58 -10.62 -25.14
CA GLU A 36 16.83 -9.88 -24.88
C GLU A 36 17.92 -10.82 -24.34
N TYR A 37 17.55 -11.74 -23.43
CA TYR A 37 18.46 -12.74 -22.89
C TYR A 37 18.93 -13.70 -23.98
N ALA A 38 18.04 -14.24 -24.82
CA ALA A 38 18.37 -15.14 -25.91
C ALA A 38 19.31 -14.45 -26.93
N SER A 39 18.96 -13.23 -27.34
CA SER A 39 19.77 -12.43 -28.27
C SER A 39 21.16 -12.12 -27.71
N LEU A 40 21.26 -11.76 -26.44
CA LEU A 40 22.55 -11.48 -25.80
C LEU A 40 23.37 -12.76 -25.62
N SER A 41 22.74 -13.86 -25.21
CA SER A 41 23.43 -15.12 -24.91
C SER A 41 24.08 -15.73 -26.16
N SER A 42 23.47 -15.61 -27.33
CA SER A 42 24.03 -16.09 -28.60
C SER A 42 25.31 -15.35 -29.02
N GLU A 43 25.46 -14.09 -28.55
CA GLU A 43 26.60 -13.24 -28.94
C GLU A 43 27.60 -13.00 -27.77
N LEU A 44 27.32 -13.56 -26.58
CA LEU A 44 28.09 -13.30 -25.37
C LEU A 44 29.58 -13.67 -25.49
N TRP A 45 29.88 -14.71 -26.29
CA TRP A 45 31.23 -15.16 -26.58
C TRP A 45 32.11 -14.08 -27.25
N ARG A 46 31.49 -13.10 -27.92
CA ARG A 46 32.20 -11.97 -28.58
C ARG A 46 32.62 -10.88 -27.58
N TYR A 47 32.08 -10.91 -26.35
CA TYR A 47 32.27 -9.86 -25.33
C TYR A 47 32.91 -10.42 -24.07
N PRO A 48 34.22 -10.77 -24.12
CA PRO A 48 34.92 -11.26 -22.93
C PRO A 48 34.85 -10.21 -21.83
N GLY A 49 34.41 -10.62 -20.64
CA GLY A 49 34.20 -9.71 -19.50
C GLY A 49 32.73 -9.35 -19.24
N LEU A 50 31.81 -9.71 -20.12
CA LEU A 50 30.38 -9.72 -19.82
C LEU A 50 29.94 -11.11 -19.37
N SER A 51 29.07 -11.14 -18.38
CA SER A 51 28.43 -12.36 -17.89
C SER A 51 26.95 -12.07 -17.59
N VAL A 52 26.11 -13.07 -17.80
CA VAL A 52 24.71 -13.00 -17.38
C VAL A 52 24.55 -13.80 -16.09
N ARG A 53 23.78 -13.24 -15.16
CA ARG A 53 23.41 -13.91 -13.91
C ARG A 53 21.90 -13.92 -13.79
N THR A 54 21.33 -15.06 -13.52
CA THR A 54 19.92 -15.19 -13.14
C THR A 54 19.75 -14.79 -11.68
N LYS A 55 18.69 -14.04 -11.41
CA LYS A 55 18.25 -13.73 -10.04
C LYS A 55 16.76 -14.03 -9.94
N PRO A 56 16.29 -14.62 -8.84
CA PRO A 56 14.87 -14.75 -8.60
C PRO A 56 14.25 -13.35 -8.46
N VAL A 57 13.13 -13.14 -9.11
CA VAL A 57 12.33 -11.91 -9.00
C VAL A 57 10.96 -12.31 -8.48
N ARG A 58 10.41 -11.56 -7.55
CA ARG A 58 9.04 -11.76 -7.08
C ARG A 58 8.08 -11.20 -8.11
N GLU A 59 7.02 -11.92 -8.35
CA GLU A 59 5.96 -11.53 -9.27
C GLU A 59 4.61 -11.60 -8.55
N ASN A 60 3.75 -10.61 -8.78
CA ASN A 60 2.34 -10.69 -8.41
C ASN A 60 1.60 -11.47 -9.50
N VAL A 61 1.55 -12.79 -9.35
CA VAL A 61 0.99 -13.73 -10.34
C VAL A 61 -0.45 -13.38 -10.74
N HIS A 62 -1.20 -12.76 -9.86
CA HIS A 62 -2.60 -12.41 -10.10
C HIS A 62 -2.80 -10.96 -10.53
N GLY A 63 -1.79 -10.09 -10.38
CA GLY A 63 -1.87 -8.67 -10.69
C GLY A 63 -2.89 -7.88 -9.85
N ILE A 64 -3.35 -8.44 -8.72
CA ILE A 64 -4.36 -7.86 -7.82
C ILE A 64 -3.72 -7.39 -6.50
N ALA A 65 -4.47 -6.61 -5.73
CA ALA A 65 -4.11 -6.18 -4.37
C ALA A 65 -2.77 -5.45 -4.27
N SER A 66 -2.34 -4.74 -5.32
CA SER A 66 -1.00 -4.14 -5.41
C SER A 66 -0.67 -3.19 -4.25
N GLN A 67 -1.68 -2.46 -3.68
CA GLN A 67 -1.45 -1.61 -2.52
C GLN A 67 -1.29 -2.39 -1.20
N ILE A 68 -1.78 -3.65 -1.14
CA ILE A 68 -1.56 -4.54 0.01
C ILE A 68 -0.22 -5.22 -0.13
N VAL A 69 0.03 -5.88 -1.27
CA VAL A 69 1.30 -6.56 -1.55
C VAL A 69 2.45 -5.58 -1.42
N GLY A 70 2.30 -4.41 -2.01
CA GLY A 70 3.28 -3.35 -1.92
C GLY A 70 4.31 -3.39 -3.05
N GLU A 71 5.39 -2.66 -2.85
CA GLU A 71 6.45 -2.48 -3.83
C GLU A 71 7.69 -3.28 -3.43
N TYR A 72 8.18 -4.10 -4.35
CA TYR A 72 9.45 -4.81 -4.27
C TYR A 72 10.41 -4.19 -5.28
N ARG A 73 11.49 -3.56 -4.81
CA ARG A 73 12.40 -2.81 -5.65
C ARG A 73 13.86 -3.05 -5.31
N GLU A 74 14.74 -2.68 -6.23
CA GLU A 74 16.16 -2.70 -5.95
C GLU A 74 16.54 -1.72 -4.84
N VAL A 75 17.47 -2.13 -4.00
CA VAL A 75 18.03 -1.33 -2.91
C VAL A 75 18.76 -0.10 -3.46
N ASP A 76 18.62 1.01 -2.77
CA ASP A 76 19.39 2.22 -3.02
C ASP A 76 20.55 2.36 -2.02
N ARG A 77 21.30 3.47 -2.13
CA ARG A 77 22.44 3.73 -1.24
C ARG A 77 22.00 3.90 0.21
N GLU A 78 20.83 4.45 0.44
CA GLU A 78 20.30 4.65 1.79
C GLU A 78 19.93 3.32 2.44
N ASP A 79 19.31 2.41 1.69
CA ASP A 79 19.02 1.07 2.13
C ASP A 79 20.31 0.31 2.54
N MET A 80 21.35 0.40 1.70
CA MET A 80 22.65 -0.24 1.99
C MET A 80 23.38 0.39 3.18
N ASN A 81 23.22 1.68 3.42
CA ASN A 81 23.79 2.36 4.58
C ASN A 81 23.07 1.99 5.89
N ARG A 82 21.76 1.74 5.81
CA ARG A 82 20.96 1.35 6.98
C ARG A 82 21.15 -0.11 7.36
N ASP A 83 21.38 -0.97 6.39
CA ASP A 83 21.51 -2.40 6.61
C ASP A 83 22.64 -2.98 5.74
N ALA A 84 23.75 -3.32 6.38
CA ALA A 84 24.95 -3.87 5.75
C ALA A 84 24.75 -5.25 5.06
N ARG A 85 23.61 -5.90 5.30
CA ARG A 85 23.24 -7.16 4.63
C ARG A 85 22.91 -6.94 3.15
N TYR A 86 22.51 -5.70 2.75
CA TYR A 86 22.19 -5.38 1.36
C TYR A 86 23.42 -5.03 0.55
N ARG A 87 23.42 -5.48 -0.68
CA ARG A 87 24.48 -5.22 -1.67
C ARG A 87 23.85 -4.59 -2.92
N LEU A 88 24.67 -3.91 -3.70
CA LEU A 88 24.23 -3.34 -4.98
C LEU A 88 23.62 -4.43 -5.88
N GLY A 89 22.40 -4.19 -6.34
CA GLY A 89 21.63 -5.12 -7.15
C GLY A 89 20.77 -6.10 -6.35
N ASP A 90 20.73 -6.01 -5.02
CA ASP A 90 19.74 -6.73 -4.23
C ASP A 90 18.39 -6.03 -4.33
N TYR A 91 17.35 -6.76 -4.01
CA TYR A 91 15.97 -6.27 -3.98
C TYR A 91 15.43 -6.37 -2.56
N LYS A 92 14.50 -5.47 -2.23
CA LYS A 92 13.80 -5.48 -0.94
C LYS A 92 12.36 -4.99 -1.11
N GLY A 93 11.51 -5.41 -0.20
CA GLY A 93 10.18 -4.83 0.01
C GLY A 93 10.30 -3.40 0.54
N LYS A 94 9.56 -2.46 -0.04
CA LYS A 94 9.58 -1.05 0.36
C LYS A 94 8.29 -0.61 1.04
N SER A 95 7.17 -1.21 0.68
CA SER A 95 5.85 -0.87 1.21
C SER A 95 4.95 -2.11 1.23
N GLY A 96 3.77 -1.98 1.83
CA GLY A 96 2.81 -3.08 1.95
C GLY A 96 3.38 -4.27 2.73
N ILE A 97 2.88 -5.45 2.44
CA ILE A 97 3.33 -6.72 3.05
C ILE A 97 4.79 -7.00 2.71
N GLU A 98 5.21 -6.72 1.47
CA GLU A 98 6.61 -6.88 1.05
C GLU A 98 7.56 -6.07 1.95
N GLY A 99 7.19 -4.83 2.29
CA GLY A 99 8.00 -3.99 3.17
C GLY A 99 7.88 -4.36 4.65
N GLN A 100 6.68 -4.72 5.10
CA GLN A 100 6.40 -5.03 6.50
C GLN A 100 7.07 -6.35 6.92
N LEU A 101 7.02 -7.36 6.06
CA LEU A 101 7.53 -8.70 6.30
C LEU A 101 8.81 -9.01 5.50
N GLU A 102 9.59 -7.97 5.16
CA GLU A 102 10.83 -8.14 4.39
C GLU A 102 11.79 -9.12 5.06
N THR A 103 11.90 -9.11 6.38
CA THR A 103 12.81 -9.97 7.13
C THR A 103 12.45 -11.44 6.96
N GLU A 104 11.17 -11.76 7.02
CA GLU A 104 10.63 -13.11 6.88
C GLU A 104 10.68 -13.60 5.43
N LEU A 105 10.32 -12.71 4.50
CA LEU A 105 10.20 -13.04 3.08
C LEU A 105 11.56 -13.14 2.37
N ARG A 106 12.58 -12.46 2.87
CA ARG A 106 13.86 -12.32 2.19
C ARG A 106 14.67 -13.61 2.12
N GLY A 107 14.64 -14.43 3.18
CA GLY A 107 15.56 -15.56 3.35
C GLY A 107 17.00 -15.14 3.63
N THR A 108 17.91 -16.10 3.56
CA THR A 108 19.34 -15.87 3.78
C THR A 108 20.14 -16.18 2.52
N PRO A 109 20.94 -15.24 1.99
CA PRO A 109 21.75 -15.49 0.81
C PRO A 109 22.87 -16.49 1.12
N GLY A 110 23.12 -17.39 0.19
CA GLY A 110 24.31 -18.24 0.23
C GLY A 110 25.58 -17.45 -0.09
N ILE A 111 26.69 -17.94 0.40
CA ILE A 111 28.03 -17.38 0.14
C ILE A 111 28.86 -18.45 -0.58
N ARG A 112 29.49 -18.08 -1.67
CA ARG A 112 30.43 -18.92 -2.39
C ARG A 112 31.82 -18.29 -2.36
N HIS A 113 32.84 -19.09 -1.99
CA HIS A 113 34.20 -18.62 -1.85
C HIS A 113 35.03 -19.04 -3.05
N HIS A 114 35.68 -18.06 -3.69
CA HIS A 114 36.59 -18.30 -4.80
C HIS A 114 37.97 -17.77 -4.50
N LEU A 115 38.98 -18.58 -4.80
CA LEU A 115 40.37 -18.13 -4.88
C LEU A 115 40.55 -17.48 -6.27
N VAL A 116 40.96 -16.21 -6.26
CA VAL A 116 41.16 -15.45 -7.52
C VAL A 116 42.59 -14.97 -7.65
N ASP A 117 43.08 -14.85 -8.88
CA ASP A 117 44.38 -14.22 -9.16
C ASP A 117 44.31 -12.67 -9.11
N VAL A 118 45.45 -12.02 -9.31
CA VAL A 118 45.60 -10.56 -9.31
C VAL A 118 44.75 -9.87 -10.39
N ARG A 119 44.25 -10.59 -11.37
CA ARG A 119 43.35 -10.11 -12.45
C ARG A 119 41.87 -10.47 -12.20
N ASN A 120 41.57 -10.99 -10.98
CA ASN A 120 40.22 -11.42 -10.57
C ASN A 120 39.69 -12.63 -11.37
N ASN A 121 40.56 -13.44 -11.97
CA ASN A 121 40.16 -14.70 -12.58
C ASN A 121 40.09 -15.78 -11.49
N VAL A 122 38.95 -16.52 -11.48
CA VAL A 122 38.74 -17.63 -10.54
C VAL A 122 39.77 -18.76 -10.84
N ARG A 123 40.59 -19.12 -9.86
CA ARG A 123 41.58 -20.18 -9.93
C ARG A 123 41.12 -21.44 -9.24
N ASN A 124 40.34 -21.28 -8.16
CA ASN A 124 39.77 -22.40 -7.42
C ASN A 124 38.51 -21.97 -6.71
N THR A 125 37.63 -22.91 -6.37
CA THR A 125 36.44 -22.69 -5.54
C THR A 125 36.64 -23.45 -4.24
N LEU A 126 36.49 -22.74 -3.12
CA LEU A 126 36.70 -23.32 -1.76
C LEU A 126 35.33 -23.76 -1.24
N THR A 127 34.84 -24.88 -1.77
CA THR A 127 33.46 -25.37 -1.50
C THR A 127 33.23 -25.73 -0.04
N GLU A 128 34.27 -26.06 0.71
CA GLU A 128 34.20 -26.31 2.15
C GLU A 128 33.86 -25.07 2.99
N LEU A 129 34.06 -23.88 2.44
CA LEU A 129 33.72 -22.60 3.08
C LEU A 129 32.36 -22.03 2.60
N ASP A 130 31.73 -22.66 1.60
CA ASP A 130 30.48 -22.21 1.05
C ASP A 130 29.33 -22.36 2.06
N SER A 131 28.44 -21.39 2.10
CA SER A 131 27.16 -21.50 2.81
C SER A 131 26.00 -21.58 1.82
N MET A 132 25.08 -22.50 2.07
CA MET A 132 23.89 -22.65 1.22
C MET A 132 22.87 -21.55 1.50
N PRO A 133 22.16 -21.05 0.48
CA PRO A 133 21.07 -20.12 0.68
C PRO A 133 19.87 -20.82 1.34
N SER A 134 19.12 -20.09 2.16
CA SER A 134 17.81 -20.54 2.63
C SER A 134 16.71 -19.62 2.09
N SER A 135 15.61 -20.23 1.66
CA SER A 135 14.42 -19.47 1.23
C SER A 135 13.81 -18.70 2.40
N GLY A 136 13.15 -17.61 2.12
CA GLY A 136 12.28 -16.94 3.08
C GLY A 136 11.04 -17.77 3.40
N ALA A 137 10.29 -17.32 4.39
CA ALA A 137 9.05 -17.95 4.80
C ALA A 137 7.91 -17.63 3.79
N ASP A 138 6.98 -18.57 3.66
CA ASP A 138 5.72 -18.32 2.99
C ASP A 138 4.78 -17.58 3.94
N VAL A 139 4.07 -16.58 3.42
CA VAL A 139 3.11 -15.78 4.19
C VAL A 139 1.73 -15.92 3.57
N THR A 140 0.78 -16.37 4.39
CA THR A 140 -0.64 -16.44 4.01
C THR A 140 -1.37 -15.21 4.56
N LEU A 141 -2.09 -14.51 3.69
CA LEU A 141 -2.92 -13.36 4.06
C LEU A 141 -4.37 -13.79 4.24
N THR A 142 -5.15 -12.99 4.96
CA THR A 142 -6.60 -13.20 5.11
C THR A 142 -7.39 -12.79 3.86
N ILE A 143 -6.73 -12.15 2.89
CA ILE A 143 -7.37 -11.69 1.65
C ILE A 143 -7.86 -12.88 0.82
N ASP A 144 -9.16 -12.91 0.56
CA ASP A 144 -9.76 -13.82 -0.42
C ASP A 144 -9.47 -13.29 -1.83
N ALA A 145 -8.64 -13.99 -2.58
CA ALA A 145 -8.22 -13.56 -3.92
C ALA A 145 -9.38 -13.45 -4.91
N THR A 146 -10.44 -14.24 -4.74
CA THR A 146 -11.63 -14.20 -5.59
C THR A 146 -12.47 -12.97 -5.28
N LEU A 147 -12.72 -12.71 -4.00
CA LEU A 147 -13.44 -11.52 -3.55
C LEU A 147 -12.68 -10.24 -3.90
N GLN A 148 -11.35 -10.22 -3.69
CA GLN A 148 -10.49 -9.10 -4.05
C GLN A 148 -10.59 -8.77 -5.54
N ARG A 149 -10.44 -9.78 -6.41
CA ARG A 149 -10.55 -9.60 -7.86
C ARG A 149 -11.93 -9.09 -8.27
N TYR A 150 -12.98 -9.64 -7.70
CA TYR A 150 -14.35 -9.19 -7.96
C TYR A 150 -14.56 -7.73 -7.54
N ALA A 151 -14.11 -7.36 -6.34
CA ALA A 151 -14.18 -5.98 -5.86
C ALA A 151 -13.38 -5.00 -6.73
N GLU A 152 -12.19 -5.39 -7.20
CA GLU A 152 -11.42 -4.57 -8.14
C GLU A 152 -12.13 -4.39 -9.49
N GLN A 153 -12.78 -5.45 -10.00
CA GLN A 153 -13.58 -5.36 -11.22
C GLN A 153 -14.77 -4.40 -11.07
N LEU A 154 -15.49 -4.45 -9.94
CA LEU A 154 -16.60 -3.54 -9.64
C LEU A 154 -16.13 -2.08 -9.54
N MET A 155 -14.88 -1.86 -9.12
CA MET A 155 -14.28 -0.53 -8.99
C MET A 155 -13.62 -0.02 -10.27
N LYS A 156 -13.60 -0.79 -11.34
CA LYS A 156 -13.05 -0.36 -12.63
C LYS A 156 -13.77 0.90 -13.14
N GLY A 157 -12.98 1.92 -13.51
CA GLY A 157 -13.52 3.21 -13.95
C GLY A 157 -14.08 4.10 -12.84
N LYS A 158 -13.88 3.74 -11.57
CA LYS A 158 -14.33 4.52 -10.40
C LYS A 158 -13.17 5.01 -9.56
N ARG A 159 -13.43 5.98 -8.67
CA ARG A 159 -12.50 6.45 -7.64
C ARG A 159 -13.09 6.20 -6.27
N GLY A 160 -12.34 5.50 -5.41
CA GLY A 160 -12.79 5.18 -4.07
C GLY A 160 -12.04 4.01 -3.46
N ALA A 161 -12.60 3.43 -2.42
CA ALA A 161 -12.07 2.27 -1.75
C ALA A 161 -13.19 1.28 -1.41
N VAL A 162 -12.85 0.00 -1.34
CA VAL A 162 -13.70 -1.06 -0.79
C VAL A 162 -12.87 -1.84 0.21
N VAL A 163 -13.39 -2.00 1.41
CA VAL A 163 -12.79 -2.84 2.46
C VAL A 163 -13.88 -3.78 2.97
N ALA A 164 -13.62 -5.08 2.90
CA ALA A 164 -14.49 -6.11 3.46
C ALA A 164 -13.80 -6.73 4.67
N ILE A 165 -14.47 -6.69 5.81
CA ILE A 165 -13.95 -7.19 7.10
C ILE A 165 -14.90 -8.24 7.61
N GLU A 166 -14.36 -9.37 8.08
CA GLU A 166 -15.12 -10.39 8.83
C GLU A 166 -15.39 -9.87 10.25
N PRO A 167 -16.64 -9.61 10.64
CA PRO A 167 -16.91 -8.96 11.93
C PRO A 167 -16.52 -9.81 13.15
N ALA A 168 -16.51 -11.13 13.01
CA ALA A 168 -16.23 -12.03 14.12
C ALA A 168 -14.74 -12.10 14.46
N THR A 169 -13.86 -11.98 13.46
CA THR A 169 -12.40 -12.14 13.61
C THR A 169 -11.61 -10.86 13.41
N GLY A 170 -12.20 -9.87 12.72
CA GLY A 170 -11.51 -8.66 12.27
C GLY A 170 -10.63 -8.85 11.03
N GLU A 171 -10.65 -10.04 10.42
CA GLU A 171 -9.87 -10.34 9.23
C GLU A 171 -10.32 -9.51 8.03
N ILE A 172 -9.35 -8.98 7.29
CA ILE A 172 -9.62 -8.23 6.07
C ILE A 172 -9.68 -9.22 4.90
N LEU A 173 -10.88 -9.41 4.34
CA LEU A 173 -11.13 -10.33 3.23
C LEU A 173 -10.92 -9.69 1.86
N ALA A 174 -11.16 -8.39 1.73
CA ALA A 174 -10.84 -7.62 0.53
C ALA A 174 -10.44 -6.20 0.89
N PHE A 175 -9.52 -5.63 0.11
CA PHE A 175 -9.00 -4.30 0.33
C PHE A 175 -8.63 -3.67 -1.00
N VAL A 176 -9.49 -2.81 -1.51
CA VAL A 176 -9.36 -2.17 -2.82
C VAL A 176 -9.18 -0.68 -2.68
N SER A 177 -8.19 -0.14 -3.36
CA SER A 177 -8.04 1.30 -3.59
C SER A 177 -8.08 1.55 -5.10
N ALA A 178 -9.11 2.23 -5.58
CA ALA A 178 -9.32 2.48 -7.00
C ALA A 178 -9.04 3.94 -7.40
N PRO A 179 -8.43 4.15 -8.59
CA PRO A 179 -8.01 3.12 -9.52
C PRO A 179 -6.84 2.29 -8.95
N SER A 180 -6.89 0.98 -9.17
CA SER A 180 -5.78 0.08 -8.90
C SER A 180 -4.78 0.10 -10.06
N TYR A 181 -3.64 -0.54 -9.86
CA TYR A 181 -2.60 -0.73 -10.89
C TYR A 181 -2.01 -2.12 -10.72
N ASP A 182 -1.41 -2.64 -11.78
CA ASP A 182 -0.64 -3.87 -11.69
C ASP A 182 0.73 -3.57 -11.04
N GLY A 183 1.00 -4.19 -9.89
CA GLY A 183 2.27 -4.05 -9.16
C GLY A 183 3.49 -4.46 -9.99
N ASN A 184 3.31 -5.40 -10.93
CA ASN A 184 4.38 -5.84 -11.82
C ASN A 184 4.91 -4.72 -12.73
N LEU A 185 4.12 -3.67 -13.00
CA LEU A 185 4.59 -2.47 -13.70
C LEU A 185 5.70 -1.72 -12.96
N LEU A 186 5.79 -1.93 -11.64
CA LEU A 186 6.82 -1.30 -10.80
C LEU A 186 8.05 -2.19 -10.61
N THR A 187 8.18 -3.23 -11.43
CA THR A 187 9.36 -4.08 -11.53
C THR A 187 10.04 -3.90 -12.89
N GLY A 188 11.25 -4.39 -13.04
CA GLY A 188 11.93 -4.43 -14.32
C GLY A 188 12.55 -3.13 -14.81
N THR A 189 12.98 -3.15 -16.06
CA THR A 189 13.68 -2.02 -16.72
C THR A 189 12.76 -0.83 -16.97
N SER A 190 11.47 -1.07 -17.20
CA SER A 190 10.43 -0.06 -17.44
C SER A 190 9.91 0.62 -16.18
N ARG A 191 10.33 0.17 -14.98
CA ARG A 191 9.85 0.68 -13.68
C ARG A 191 9.79 2.21 -13.60
N GLY A 192 10.86 2.90 -14.00
CA GLY A 192 10.94 4.36 -13.94
C GLY A 192 9.83 5.03 -14.75
N ALA A 193 9.67 4.62 -16.00
CA ALA A 193 8.63 5.18 -16.88
C ALA A 193 7.22 4.83 -16.39
N SER A 194 7.01 3.59 -15.92
CA SER A 194 5.73 3.16 -15.34
C SER A 194 5.38 3.93 -14.07
N TYR A 195 6.34 4.11 -13.15
CA TYR A 195 6.15 4.92 -11.95
C TYR A 195 5.78 6.37 -12.28
N ASP A 196 6.51 6.99 -13.21
CA ASP A 196 6.25 8.37 -13.65
C ASP A 196 4.84 8.51 -14.27
N SER A 197 4.43 7.54 -15.06
CA SER A 197 3.08 7.49 -15.64
C SER A 197 2.01 7.40 -14.54
N LEU A 198 2.17 6.49 -13.58
CA LEU A 198 1.24 6.31 -12.46
C LEU A 198 1.23 7.53 -11.53
N ALA A 199 2.38 8.14 -11.26
CA ALA A 199 2.50 9.33 -10.41
C ALA A 199 1.84 10.57 -11.00
N LYS A 200 1.97 10.76 -12.34
CA LYS A 200 1.37 11.87 -13.08
C LYS A 200 -0.11 11.65 -13.42
N HIS A 201 -0.62 10.43 -13.22
CA HIS A 201 -2.01 10.10 -13.56
C HIS A 201 -2.99 10.94 -12.73
N PRO A 202 -4.00 11.61 -13.33
CA PRO A 202 -4.90 12.54 -12.64
C PRO A 202 -5.70 11.89 -11.51
N TRP A 203 -5.96 10.59 -11.59
CA TRP A 203 -6.67 9.83 -10.56
C TRP A 203 -5.75 9.21 -9.51
N LYS A 204 -4.46 9.47 -9.54
CA LYS A 204 -3.45 9.08 -8.53
C LYS A 204 -3.58 7.62 -8.08
N PRO A 205 -3.32 6.62 -8.94
CA PRO A 205 -3.47 5.19 -8.59
C PRO A 205 -2.52 4.74 -7.47
N LEU A 206 -1.36 5.40 -7.32
CA LEU A 206 -0.42 5.11 -6.22
C LEU A 206 -0.93 5.55 -4.84
N TYR A 207 -1.96 6.40 -4.80
CA TYR A 207 -2.52 6.87 -3.53
C TYR A 207 -3.47 5.83 -2.94
N ASN A 208 -3.10 5.26 -1.78
CA ASN A 208 -3.93 4.28 -1.08
C ASN A 208 -5.13 4.95 -0.42
N ARG A 209 -6.29 4.88 -1.10
CA ARG A 209 -7.53 5.50 -0.66
C ARG A 209 -8.19 4.80 0.50
N ALA A 210 -7.94 3.51 0.66
CA ALA A 210 -8.53 2.73 1.75
C ALA A 210 -7.95 3.11 3.12
N VAL A 211 -6.67 3.58 3.15
CA VAL A 211 -5.98 4.00 4.38
C VAL A 211 -5.92 5.52 4.52
N ARG A 212 -5.65 6.22 3.42
CA ARG A 212 -5.35 7.66 3.45
C ARG A 212 -6.49 8.54 2.94
N GLY A 213 -7.52 7.93 2.36
CA GLY A 213 -8.67 8.67 1.83
C GLY A 213 -9.55 9.17 2.96
N THR A 214 -9.83 10.47 2.97
CA THR A 214 -10.79 11.07 3.90
C THR A 214 -12.08 11.36 3.15
N TYR A 215 -13.20 10.85 3.66
CA TYR A 215 -14.51 10.96 3.05
C TYR A 215 -15.52 11.44 4.08
N ARG A 216 -16.52 12.19 3.62
CA ARG A 216 -17.68 12.54 4.47
C ARG A 216 -18.50 11.27 4.69
N PRO A 217 -18.71 10.81 5.93
CA PRO A 217 -19.39 9.54 6.20
C PRO A 217 -20.87 9.57 5.82
N GLY A 218 -21.50 10.74 5.81
CA GLY A 218 -22.92 10.86 5.55
C GLY A 218 -23.79 10.23 6.62
N SER A 219 -24.98 9.74 6.22
CA SER A 219 -26.00 9.25 7.16
C SER A 219 -25.65 7.97 7.89
N ILE A 220 -24.67 7.20 7.43
CA ILE A 220 -24.21 6.00 8.17
C ILE A 220 -23.62 6.38 9.53
N PHE A 221 -23.08 7.59 9.67
CA PHE A 221 -22.53 8.10 10.93
C PHE A 221 -23.61 8.38 11.99
N LYS A 222 -24.88 8.51 11.60
CA LYS A 222 -25.99 8.76 12.53
C LYS A 222 -26.16 7.66 13.59
N MET A 223 -25.82 6.41 13.24
CA MET A 223 -25.87 5.30 14.19
C MET A 223 -24.83 5.49 15.31
N VAL A 224 -23.59 5.82 14.97
CA VAL A 224 -22.53 6.14 15.93
C VAL A 224 -22.92 7.32 16.80
N GLN A 225 -23.42 8.39 16.19
CA GLN A 225 -23.91 9.58 16.90
C GLN A 225 -25.04 9.26 17.86
N GLY A 226 -25.98 8.36 17.47
CA GLY A 226 -27.06 7.92 18.33
C GLY A 226 -26.59 7.12 19.54
N LEU A 227 -25.61 6.24 19.34
CA LEU A 227 -25.00 5.46 20.43
C LEU A 227 -24.30 6.38 21.46
N ILE A 228 -23.47 7.31 21.00
CA ILE A 228 -22.79 8.28 21.86
C ILE A 228 -23.80 9.15 22.63
N ALA A 229 -24.88 9.58 21.97
CA ALA A 229 -25.91 10.41 22.60
C ALA A 229 -26.71 9.64 23.67
N MET A 230 -26.95 8.35 23.47
CA MET A 230 -27.55 7.48 24.49
C MET A 230 -26.61 7.24 25.66
N GLU A 231 -25.34 7.02 25.43
CA GLU A 231 -24.33 6.86 26.47
C GLU A 231 -24.24 8.12 27.35
N GLN A 232 -24.28 9.30 26.73
CA GLN A 232 -24.29 10.59 27.42
C GLN A 232 -25.63 10.90 28.11
N GLY A 233 -26.67 10.11 27.88
CA GLY A 233 -27.99 10.29 28.48
C GLY A 233 -28.82 11.46 27.94
N VAL A 234 -28.37 12.09 26.80
CA VAL A 234 -29.10 13.23 26.20
C VAL A 234 -30.32 12.80 25.37
N ILE A 235 -30.34 11.55 24.97
CA ILE A 235 -31.50 10.88 24.39
C ILE A 235 -31.64 9.44 24.92
N SER A 236 -32.83 8.90 24.76
CA SER A 236 -33.14 7.47 24.92
C SER A 236 -33.75 6.94 23.62
N PRO A 237 -33.91 5.62 23.46
CA PRO A 237 -34.60 5.05 22.32
C PRO A 237 -36.02 5.63 22.09
N ARG A 238 -36.66 6.09 23.18
CA ARG A 238 -38.02 6.65 23.19
C ARG A 238 -38.05 8.18 23.08
N THR A 239 -36.92 8.84 23.00
CA THR A 239 -36.87 10.31 22.87
C THR A 239 -37.42 10.71 21.51
N HIS A 240 -38.51 11.49 21.53
CA HIS A 240 -39.13 12.04 20.33
C HIS A 240 -38.61 13.45 20.06
N ILE A 241 -38.22 13.70 18.79
CA ILE A 241 -37.76 14.99 18.31
C ILE A 241 -38.56 15.35 17.06
N VAL A 242 -39.05 16.59 17.01
CA VAL A 242 -39.78 17.12 15.85
C VAL A 242 -38.81 17.27 14.68
N CYS A 243 -39.27 16.85 13.49
CA CYS A 243 -38.54 17.04 12.24
C CYS A 243 -38.72 18.47 11.75
N ASN A 244 -38.01 19.42 12.32
CA ASN A 244 -38.05 20.82 11.91
C ASN A 244 -37.16 21.05 10.66
N ARG A 245 -37.79 21.14 9.51
CA ARG A 245 -37.12 21.29 8.21
C ARG A 245 -36.65 22.72 7.91
N ASP A 246 -37.10 23.71 8.70
CA ASP A 246 -36.62 25.08 8.57
C ASP A 246 -35.18 25.22 9.08
N ILE A 247 -34.76 24.34 10.01
CA ILE A 247 -33.40 24.34 10.53
C ILE A 247 -32.46 23.60 9.59
N ILE A 248 -32.85 22.42 9.13
CA ILE A 248 -32.05 21.59 8.24
C ILE A 248 -32.94 20.71 7.36
N GLY A 249 -32.63 20.66 6.05
CA GLY A 249 -33.39 19.88 5.08
C GLY A 249 -33.47 18.39 5.44
N CYS A 250 -34.63 17.80 5.24
CA CYS A 250 -34.90 16.38 5.49
C CYS A 250 -35.76 15.79 4.39
N HIS A 251 -35.63 14.49 4.18
CA HIS A 251 -36.40 13.72 3.19
C HIS A 251 -37.61 13.03 3.86
N GLY A 252 -38.61 12.72 3.04
CA GLY A 252 -39.76 11.93 3.48
C GLY A 252 -40.86 12.75 4.19
N ALA A 253 -41.99 12.11 4.48
CA ALA A 253 -43.22 12.71 4.99
C ALA A 253 -43.43 12.39 6.48
N HIS A 254 -42.41 12.64 7.34
CA HIS A 254 -42.53 12.45 8.79
C HIS A 254 -42.45 13.80 9.51
N THR A 255 -43.14 13.93 10.63
CA THR A 255 -43.17 15.15 11.43
C THR A 255 -42.45 15.05 12.76
N GLN A 256 -42.40 13.84 13.32
CA GLN A 256 -41.73 13.56 14.58
C GLN A 256 -41.27 12.10 14.59
N ASP A 257 -40.08 11.87 15.10
CA ASP A 257 -39.48 10.53 15.19
C ASP A 257 -38.94 10.26 16.59
N ASP A 258 -38.98 8.98 17.02
CA ASP A 258 -38.11 8.41 18.01
C ASP A 258 -36.75 8.00 17.38
N LEU A 259 -35.79 7.54 18.16
CA LEU A 259 -34.47 7.18 17.65
C LEU A 259 -34.54 6.14 16.53
N ARG A 260 -35.35 5.08 16.70
CA ARG A 260 -35.48 4.01 15.69
C ARG A 260 -36.03 4.55 14.38
N ARG A 261 -37.11 5.33 14.44
CA ARG A 261 -37.73 5.93 13.26
C ARG A 261 -36.78 6.96 12.61
N ALA A 262 -36.07 7.72 13.42
CA ALA A 262 -35.08 8.69 12.93
C ALA A 262 -33.93 8.02 12.14
N VAL A 263 -33.50 6.83 12.54
CA VAL A 263 -32.54 6.01 11.76
C VAL A 263 -33.19 5.52 10.47
N VAL A 264 -34.38 4.94 10.53
CA VAL A 264 -35.13 4.43 9.35
C VAL A 264 -35.38 5.52 8.32
N HIS A 265 -35.85 6.69 8.78
CA HIS A 265 -36.14 7.86 7.91
C HIS A 265 -34.88 8.66 7.57
N SER A 266 -33.74 8.33 8.18
CA SER A 266 -32.51 9.12 8.09
C SER A 266 -32.76 10.62 8.40
N CYS A 267 -33.52 10.91 9.45
CA CYS A 267 -34.00 12.23 9.81
C CYS A 267 -32.84 13.18 10.21
N ASN A 268 -32.55 14.16 9.36
CA ASN A 268 -31.51 15.14 9.64
C ASN A 268 -31.81 16.05 10.85
N PRO A 269 -33.02 16.63 11.01
CA PRO A 269 -33.35 17.43 12.18
C PRO A 269 -33.22 16.69 13.51
N TYR A 270 -33.57 15.38 13.55
CA TYR A 270 -33.40 14.57 14.74
C TYR A 270 -31.95 14.55 15.19
N PHE A 271 -31.04 14.19 14.28
CA PHE A 271 -29.61 14.07 14.58
C PHE A 271 -28.91 15.41 14.77
N TYR A 272 -29.40 16.47 14.12
CA TYR A 272 -28.96 17.85 14.40
C TYR A 272 -29.27 18.24 15.84
N GLU A 273 -30.52 18.05 16.28
CA GLU A 273 -30.94 18.36 17.64
C GLU A 273 -30.24 17.47 18.68
N THR A 274 -30.02 16.19 18.35
CA THR A 274 -29.23 15.28 19.18
C THR A 274 -27.81 15.80 19.37
N MET A 275 -27.13 16.24 18.29
CA MET A 275 -25.80 16.83 18.38
C MET A 275 -25.81 18.12 19.20
N ARG A 276 -26.80 18.98 18.99
CA ARG A 276 -26.96 20.21 19.75
C ARG A 276 -27.08 19.94 21.25
N ARG A 277 -27.82 18.90 21.64
CA ARG A 277 -27.95 18.49 23.06
C ARG A 277 -26.62 17.95 23.61
N MET A 278 -25.89 17.17 22.85
CA MET A 278 -24.58 16.62 23.25
C MET A 278 -23.56 17.73 23.54
N VAL A 279 -23.50 18.75 22.68
CA VAL A 279 -22.48 19.79 22.79
C VAL A 279 -22.86 20.95 23.75
N ASN A 280 -24.14 21.08 24.12
CA ASN A 280 -24.62 22.20 24.94
C ASN A 280 -25.15 21.73 26.31
N GLN A 281 -24.39 20.95 27.07
CA GLN A 281 -24.82 20.39 28.34
C GLN A 281 -24.54 21.27 29.55
N ARG A 282 -23.77 22.33 29.39
CA ARG A 282 -23.34 23.22 30.48
C ARG A 282 -23.88 24.62 30.26
N PRO A 283 -25.16 24.85 30.58
CA PRO A 283 -25.82 26.16 30.34
C PRO A 283 -25.24 27.30 31.21
N GLU A 284 -24.46 26.96 32.24
CA GLU A 284 -23.74 27.92 33.07
C GLU A 284 -22.53 28.55 32.39
N LEU A 285 -22.06 27.97 31.32
CA LEU A 285 -20.93 28.48 30.51
C LEU A 285 -21.42 29.37 29.40
N ASP A 286 -20.54 30.24 28.91
CA ASP A 286 -20.81 30.93 27.66
C ASP A 286 -20.95 29.95 26.47
N LYS A 287 -21.59 30.39 25.42
CA LYS A 287 -21.97 29.56 24.28
C LYS A 287 -20.75 28.89 23.60
N PHE A 288 -19.61 29.56 23.56
CA PHE A 288 -18.41 29.03 22.88
C PHE A 288 -17.68 28.00 23.76
N ASP A 289 -17.53 28.28 25.02
CA ASP A 289 -16.89 27.36 25.98
C ASP A 289 -17.73 26.11 26.18
N ASN A 290 -19.06 26.22 26.25
CA ASN A 290 -19.98 25.09 26.34
C ASN A 290 -19.83 24.19 25.10
N ALA A 291 -19.90 24.76 23.89
CA ALA A 291 -19.75 24.01 22.65
C ALA A 291 -18.33 23.39 22.50
N ARG A 292 -17.28 24.11 22.89
CA ARG A 292 -15.89 23.62 22.87
C ARG A 292 -15.69 22.38 23.75
N LEU A 293 -16.20 22.43 24.96
CA LEU A 293 -16.11 21.30 25.91
C LEU A 293 -16.93 20.11 25.44
N GLY A 294 -18.16 20.33 24.95
CA GLY A 294 -19.04 19.29 24.46
C GLY A 294 -18.47 18.61 23.19
N LEU A 295 -17.89 19.40 22.26
CA LEU A 295 -17.19 18.85 21.09
C LEU A 295 -15.93 18.09 21.47
N GLY A 296 -15.18 18.56 22.47
CA GLY A 296 -14.01 17.84 22.98
C GLY A 296 -14.40 16.46 23.51
N TRP A 297 -15.42 16.40 24.36
CA TRP A 297 -15.94 15.14 24.88
C TRP A 297 -16.43 14.20 23.76
N TRP A 298 -17.22 14.73 22.82
CA TRP A 298 -17.72 13.97 21.68
C TRP A 298 -16.58 13.40 20.82
N THR A 299 -15.52 14.20 20.58
CA THR A 299 -14.35 13.77 19.82
C THR A 299 -13.63 12.60 20.50
N GLU A 300 -13.50 12.60 21.82
CA GLU A 300 -12.91 11.48 22.54
C GLU A 300 -13.76 10.22 22.43
N ARG A 301 -15.10 10.34 22.55
CA ARG A 301 -16.00 9.18 22.36
C ARG A 301 -15.96 8.58 20.96
N ILE A 302 -15.76 9.40 19.91
CA ILE A 302 -15.59 8.88 18.55
C ILE A 302 -14.34 7.99 18.42
N LYS A 303 -13.26 8.35 19.11
CA LYS A 303 -12.02 7.56 19.08
C LYS A 303 -12.20 6.15 19.66
N ASP A 304 -13.19 5.93 20.50
CA ASP A 304 -13.50 4.61 21.05
C ASP A 304 -14.03 3.63 19.98
N PHE A 305 -14.43 4.15 18.80
CA PHE A 305 -14.84 3.34 17.66
C PHE A 305 -13.67 3.00 16.70
N GLY A 306 -12.48 3.51 16.93
CA GLY A 306 -11.28 3.26 16.16
C GLY A 306 -10.73 4.47 15.42
#